data_f491752c97b2dbaa85ff9b7b7b1c3e43
#
_entry.id   f491752c97b2dbaa85ff9b7b7b1c3e43
#
_cell.length_a   1.000
_cell.length_b   1.000
_cell.length_c   1.000
_cell.angle_alpha   90.00
_cell.angle_beta   90.00
_cell.angle_gamma   90.00
#
_symmetry.space_group_name_H-M   'P 1'
#
loop_
_entity.id
_entity.type
_entity.pdbx_description
1 polymer ?
#
loop_
_entity_poly.entity_id
_entity_poly.type
_entity_poly.pdbx_seq_one_letter_code
_entity_poly.pdbx_strand_id
1 'polypeptide(L)'
;MTHQAPAAHPSASRQPSLPGPTGARAVQAALAFSLAALNLRIAVASLSPVLAEVEHDEHLSSFGAGALSTVPVVCFGAFAFLAPRLTRRFGPHHLLWYALLALAGGIVLRSVPGAPALFGGTLIAGVAIAVGNVLMPQLIKHDFAGRAGLMLGCYSLALSGGAALAAGLVVPLASATGWGWRPVLALWAVPALMAALAWLPELLAPDRRSANRRRPEPVQREGADTAAPGSLWRDRTAWAVTLYMGLQSLGYYAILSWLPTLLRDHGMSDGEAGWMLSFSSFPGMAASFAAPWLQQRLRRAFVPPLAASLLCATGFVGLLTSPVSGAYLWMTALGLGQGLAIGLALGYIVARSPDAHHTGRLSTMAQGIGYLIACLGPLGLGLLHSASGGWSLPVVVLLAVLVAQTVAAFGASRDRHVLASS
;
A
#
# COMPACT_ATOMS: atom_id res chain seq x y z
N MET A 1 -43.92 3.32 -52.61
CA MET A 1 -43.25 4.01 -51.48
C MET A 1 -43.41 3.11 -50.25
N THR A 2 -42.44 2.25 -50.02
CA THR A 2 -42.42 1.32 -48.89
C THR A 2 -41.54 1.89 -47.80
N HIS A 3 -42.16 2.26 -46.68
CA HIS A 3 -41.47 2.70 -45.47
C HIS A 3 -40.79 1.52 -44.80
N GLN A 4 -39.46 1.48 -44.83
CA GLN A 4 -38.67 0.62 -43.94
C GLN A 4 -38.56 1.22 -42.56
N ALA A 5 -39.06 0.50 -41.55
CA ALA A 5 -38.89 0.85 -40.14
C ALA A 5 -37.39 0.67 -39.72
N PRO A 6 -36.85 1.55 -38.87
CA PRO A 6 -35.48 1.41 -38.40
C PRO A 6 -35.32 0.20 -37.48
N ALA A 7 -34.26 -0.60 -37.72
CA ALA A 7 -33.91 -1.76 -36.93
C ALA A 7 -33.58 -1.32 -35.48
N ALA A 8 -34.22 -1.94 -34.52
CA ALA A 8 -33.93 -1.76 -33.08
C ALA A 8 -32.52 -2.24 -32.79
N HIS A 9 -31.70 -1.36 -32.25
CA HIS A 9 -30.38 -1.72 -31.69
C HIS A 9 -30.58 -2.73 -30.54
N PRO A 10 -29.82 -3.85 -30.53
CA PRO A 10 -29.88 -4.78 -29.43
C PRO A 10 -29.34 -4.07 -28.17
N SER A 11 -30.21 -3.95 -27.16
CA SER A 11 -29.85 -3.46 -25.82
C SER A 11 -28.68 -4.29 -25.28
N ALA A 12 -27.59 -3.61 -24.96
CA ALA A 12 -26.44 -4.21 -24.29
C ALA A 12 -26.91 -4.97 -23.05
N SER A 13 -26.88 -6.29 -23.11
CA SER A 13 -27.20 -7.17 -22.00
C SER A 13 -26.23 -6.90 -20.87
N ARG A 14 -26.72 -6.26 -19.80
CA ARG A 14 -25.99 -6.18 -18.52
C ARG A 14 -25.73 -7.61 -18.09
N GLN A 15 -24.46 -8.01 -18.10
CA GLN A 15 -24.05 -9.28 -17.49
C GLN A 15 -24.46 -9.25 -16.01
N PRO A 16 -25.20 -10.26 -15.53
CA PRO A 16 -25.53 -10.36 -14.13
C PRO A 16 -24.22 -10.57 -13.34
N SER A 17 -23.84 -9.57 -12.56
CA SER A 17 -22.76 -9.71 -11.57
C SER A 17 -23.13 -10.85 -10.63
N LEU A 18 -22.25 -11.85 -10.48
CA LEU A 18 -22.43 -12.91 -9.51
C LEU A 18 -22.69 -12.28 -8.12
N PRO A 19 -23.71 -12.74 -7.38
CA PRO A 19 -23.96 -12.23 -6.06
C PRO A 19 -22.72 -12.49 -5.19
N GLY A 20 -22.12 -11.40 -4.69
CA GLY A 20 -21.04 -11.48 -3.70
C GLY A 20 -21.52 -12.25 -2.45
N PRO A 21 -20.62 -12.58 -1.52
CA PRO A 21 -21.00 -13.22 -0.28
C PRO A 21 -22.08 -12.38 0.41
N THR A 22 -23.18 -13.02 0.83
CA THR A 22 -24.31 -12.37 1.49
C THR A 22 -24.31 -12.64 2.99
N GLY A 23 -24.76 -11.67 3.79
CA GLY A 23 -24.93 -11.84 5.23
C GLY A 23 -23.62 -12.08 5.99
N ALA A 24 -23.63 -13.02 6.94
CA ALA A 24 -22.52 -13.30 7.85
C ALA A 24 -21.20 -13.67 7.13
N ARG A 25 -21.27 -14.39 6.00
CA ARG A 25 -20.07 -14.72 5.20
C ARG A 25 -19.40 -13.49 4.60
N ALA A 26 -20.17 -12.49 4.15
CA ALA A 26 -19.60 -11.26 3.62
C ALA A 26 -18.84 -10.48 4.70
N VAL A 27 -19.38 -10.43 5.90
CA VAL A 27 -18.72 -9.81 7.05
C VAL A 27 -17.47 -10.57 7.44
N GLN A 28 -17.52 -11.90 7.49
CA GLN A 28 -16.35 -12.73 7.79
C GLN A 28 -15.23 -12.54 6.76
N ALA A 29 -15.53 -12.57 5.47
CA ALA A 29 -14.56 -12.35 4.41
C ALA A 29 -13.94 -10.93 4.49
N ALA A 30 -14.74 -9.90 4.79
CA ALA A 30 -14.26 -8.54 4.95
C ALA A 30 -13.37 -8.39 6.19
N LEU A 31 -13.69 -9.06 7.31
CA LEU A 31 -12.87 -9.08 8.52
C LEU A 31 -11.53 -9.80 8.27
N ALA A 32 -11.57 -10.98 7.64
CA ALA A 32 -10.37 -11.74 7.30
C ALA A 32 -9.47 -10.94 6.36
N PHE A 33 -10.05 -10.27 5.36
CA PHE A 33 -9.35 -9.37 4.45
C PHE A 33 -8.70 -8.20 5.19
N SER A 34 -9.45 -7.52 6.08
CA SER A 34 -8.94 -6.38 6.85
C SER A 34 -7.82 -6.80 7.81
N LEU A 35 -7.95 -7.98 8.43
CA LEU A 35 -6.92 -8.54 9.31
C LEU A 35 -5.65 -8.90 8.53
N ALA A 36 -5.79 -9.48 7.33
CA ALA A 36 -4.66 -9.73 6.44
C ALA A 36 -3.96 -8.42 6.05
N ALA A 37 -4.73 -7.40 5.66
CA ALA A 37 -4.22 -6.08 5.29
C ALA A 37 -3.45 -5.40 6.43
N LEU A 38 -3.97 -5.46 7.65
CA LEU A 38 -3.33 -4.90 8.85
C LEU A 38 -1.93 -5.48 9.06
N ASN A 39 -1.75 -6.78 8.84
CA ASN A 39 -0.47 -7.46 9.01
C ASN A 39 0.60 -7.04 8.00
N LEU A 40 0.21 -6.53 6.80
CA LEU A 40 1.16 -6.06 5.80
C LEU A 40 1.98 -4.82 6.23
N ARG A 41 1.60 -4.15 7.32
CA ARG A 41 2.33 -3.01 7.88
C ARG A 41 2.91 -3.26 9.25
N ILE A 42 2.31 -4.15 10.05
CA ILE A 42 2.77 -4.48 11.41
C ILE A 42 4.24 -4.88 11.40
N ALA A 43 4.63 -5.83 10.54
CA ALA A 43 5.98 -6.38 10.53
C ALA A 43 7.07 -5.34 10.22
N VAL A 44 6.75 -4.30 9.46
CA VAL A 44 7.69 -3.22 9.13
C VAL A 44 7.72 -2.17 10.24
N ALA A 45 6.55 -1.71 10.67
CA ALA A 45 6.44 -0.62 11.63
C ALA A 45 6.88 -1.01 13.05
N SER A 46 6.80 -2.29 13.41
CA SER A 46 7.21 -2.79 14.74
C SER A 46 8.72 -2.72 14.99
N LEU A 47 9.54 -2.64 13.95
CA LEU A 47 10.99 -2.63 14.08
C LEU A 47 11.53 -1.24 14.47
N SER A 48 10.95 -0.17 13.91
CA SER A 48 11.47 1.19 14.07
C SER A 48 11.63 1.65 15.52
N PRO A 49 10.67 1.40 16.45
CA PRO A 49 10.79 1.86 17.83
C PRO A 49 11.91 1.19 18.62
N VAL A 50 12.32 -0.01 18.25
CA VAL A 50 13.35 -0.81 18.94
C VAL A 50 14.65 -0.90 18.14
N LEU A 51 14.77 -0.14 17.05
CA LEU A 51 15.93 -0.24 16.15
C LEU A 51 17.26 0.06 16.86
N ALA A 52 17.30 1.01 17.78
CA ALA A 52 18.50 1.33 18.56
C ALA A 52 18.93 0.17 19.47
N GLU A 53 17.97 -0.53 20.11
CA GLU A 53 18.26 -1.73 20.91
C GLU A 53 18.77 -2.87 20.03
N VAL A 54 18.17 -3.06 18.86
CA VAL A 54 18.61 -4.05 17.86
C VAL A 54 20.02 -3.75 17.37
N GLU A 55 20.34 -2.49 17.06
CA GLU A 55 21.66 -2.05 16.64
C GLU A 55 22.72 -2.37 17.69
N HIS A 56 22.42 -2.07 18.95
CA HIS A 56 23.29 -2.34 20.08
C HIS A 56 23.50 -3.84 20.32
N ASP A 57 22.42 -4.63 20.39
CA ASP A 57 22.47 -6.04 20.76
C ASP A 57 23.07 -6.94 19.67
N GLU A 58 22.81 -6.62 18.40
CA GLU A 58 23.32 -7.37 17.24
C GLU A 58 24.64 -6.79 16.71
N HIS A 59 25.23 -5.80 17.40
CA HIS A 59 26.46 -5.11 17.02
C HIS A 59 26.45 -4.61 15.56
N LEU A 60 25.30 -4.09 15.12
CA LEU A 60 25.17 -3.59 13.77
C LEU A 60 25.85 -2.23 13.64
N SER A 61 26.45 -1.97 12.48
CA SER A 61 26.84 -0.61 12.12
C SER A 61 25.59 0.22 11.79
N SER A 62 25.70 1.55 11.80
CA SER A 62 24.60 2.45 11.39
C SER A 62 24.13 2.17 9.95
N PHE A 63 25.07 1.70 9.08
CA PHE A 63 24.70 1.20 7.76
C PHE A 63 23.85 -0.07 7.84
N GLY A 64 24.19 -1.02 8.73
CA GLY A 64 23.42 -2.23 8.96
C GLY A 64 21.98 -1.95 9.46
N ALA A 65 21.83 -1.03 10.42
CA ALA A 65 20.52 -0.59 10.91
C ALA A 65 19.70 0.08 9.82
N GLY A 66 20.32 0.96 9.03
CA GLY A 66 19.67 1.59 7.87
C GLY A 66 19.27 0.57 6.80
N ALA A 67 20.14 -0.41 6.50
CA ALA A 67 19.82 -1.49 5.57
C ALA A 67 18.66 -2.32 6.06
N LEU A 68 18.60 -2.68 7.34
CA LEU A 68 17.52 -3.45 7.95
C LEU A 68 16.15 -2.76 7.79
N SER A 69 16.11 -1.45 7.92
CA SER A 69 14.90 -0.64 7.72
C SER A 69 14.51 -0.51 6.23
N THR A 70 15.48 -0.56 5.33
CA THR A 70 15.27 -0.36 3.88
C THR A 70 14.91 -1.66 3.16
N VAL A 71 15.42 -2.81 3.63
CA VAL A 71 15.17 -4.14 3.01
C VAL A 71 13.69 -4.40 2.72
N PRO A 72 12.72 -4.15 3.62
CA PRO A 72 11.32 -4.39 3.30
C PRO A 72 10.81 -3.57 2.11
N VAL A 73 11.20 -2.31 1.99
CA VAL A 73 10.74 -1.41 0.91
C VAL A 73 11.33 -1.85 -0.43
N VAL A 74 12.60 -2.25 -0.44
CA VAL A 74 13.25 -2.86 -1.62
C VAL A 74 12.53 -4.14 -2.02
N CYS A 75 12.18 -4.99 -1.03
CA CYS A 75 11.40 -6.21 -1.28
C CYS A 75 10.04 -5.90 -1.91
N PHE A 76 9.34 -4.86 -1.45
CA PHE A 76 8.04 -4.47 -2.01
C PHE A 76 8.15 -4.15 -3.50
N GLY A 77 9.23 -3.48 -3.92
CA GLY A 77 9.48 -3.18 -5.32
C GLY A 77 9.93 -4.42 -6.12
N ALA A 78 11.02 -5.06 -5.68
CA ALA A 78 11.68 -6.13 -6.42
C ALA A 78 10.81 -7.40 -6.55
N PHE A 79 10.15 -7.81 -5.47
CA PHE A 79 9.38 -9.06 -5.44
C PHE A 79 7.91 -8.91 -5.82
N ALA A 80 7.41 -7.68 -6.03
CA ALA A 80 6.07 -7.46 -6.60
C ALA A 80 5.90 -8.19 -7.93
N PHE A 81 6.93 -8.25 -8.76
CA PHE A 81 6.92 -8.92 -10.06
C PHE A 81 6.85 -10.44 -9.98
N LEU A 82 7.07 -11.02 -8.79
CA LEU A 82 6.90 -12.45 -8.55
C LEU A 82 5.43 -12.83 -8.37
N ALA A 83 4.63 -11.93 -7.83
CA ALA A 83 3.22 -12.18 -7.50
C ALA A 83 2.39 -12.73 -8.68
N PRO A 84 2.46 -12.20 -9.93
CA PRO A 84 1.67 -12.74 -11.04
C PRO A 84 2.03 -14.18 -11.41
N ARG A 85 3.32 -14.55 -11.33
CA ARG A 85 3.76 -15.92 -11.60
C ARG A 85 3.23 -16.89 -10.55
N LEU A 86 3.32 -16.52 -9.28
CA LEU A 86 2.82 -17.32 -8.17
C LEU A 86 1.29 -17.40 -8.17
N THR A 87 0.60 -16.30 -8.49
CA THR A 87 -0.87 -16.26 -8.61
C THR A 87 -1.38 -17.22 -9.68
N ARG A 88 -0.69 -17.34 -10.81
CA ARG A 88 -1.05 -18.31 -11.87
C ARG A 88 -0.90 -19.75 -11.40
N ARG A 89 0.10 -20.04 -10.55
CA ARG A 89 0.37 -21.39 -10.05
C ARG A 89 -0.57 -21.80 -8.91
N PHE A 90 -0.78 -20.93 -7.95
CA PHE A 90 -1.47 -21.26 -6.69
C PHE A 90 -2.88 -20.66 -6.59
N GLY A 91 -3.22 -19.68 -7.42
CA GLY A 91 -4.41 -18.86 -7.27
C GLY A 91 -4.23 -17.77 -6.19
N PRO A 92 -5.04 -16.68 -6.23
CA PRO A 92 -4.83 -15.51 -5.38
C PRO A 92 -5.12 -15.80 -3.89
N HIS A 93 -6.14 -16.61 -3.57
CA HIS A 93 -6.51 -16.92 -2.19
C HIS A 93 -5.47 -17.79 -1.49
N HIS A 94 -5.02 -18.89 -2.13
CA HIS A 94 -3.96 -19.75 -1.57
C HIS A 94 -2.65 -18.98 -1.46
N LEU A 95 -2.31 -18.15 -2.45
CA LEU A 95 -1.08 -17.36 -2.43
C LEU A 95 -1.07 -16.35 -1.28
N LEU A 96 -2.21 -15.68 -1.00
CA LEU A 96 -2.31 -14.78 0.16
C LEU A 96 -2.13 -15.55 1.46
N TRP A 97 -2.72 -16.73 1.57
CA TRP A 97 -2.56 -17.58 2.76
C TRP A 97 -1.10 -17.99 2.97
N TYR A 98 -0.41 -18.46 1.93
CA TYR A 98 1.02 -18.77 2.00
C TYR A 98 1.86 -17.53 2.37
N ALA A 99 1.50 -16.37 1.85
CA ALA A 99 2.16 -15.12 2.20
C ALA A 99 1.98 -14.78 3.69
N LEU A 100 0.79 -14.96 4.27
CA LEU A 100 0.55 -14.75 5.70
C LEU A 100 1.35 -15.72 6.58
N LEU A 101 1.46 -16.99 6.19
CA LEU A 101 2.29 -17.97 6.89
C LEU A 101 3.77 -17.63 6.77
N ALA A 102 4.24 -17.25 5.57
CA ALA A 102 5.62 -16.82 5.36
C ALA A 102 5.93 -15.55 6.16
N LEU A 103 4.97 -14.61 6.25
CA LEU A 103 5.08 -13.41 7.08
C LEU A 103 5.26 -13.78 8.56
N ALA A 104 4.40 -14.65 9.08
CA ALA A 104 4.52 -15.12 10.47
C ALA A 104 5.87 -15.82 10.72
N GLY A 105 6.27 -16.72 9.83
CA GLY A 105 7.58 -17.38 9.89
C GLY A 105 8.76 -16.42 9.83
N GLY A 106 8.70 -15.41 8.95
CA GLY A 106 9.71 -14.35 8.86
C GLY A 106 9.80 -13.51 10.14
N ILE A 107 8.65 -13.18 10.75
CA ILE A 107 8.60 -12.46 12.02
C ILE A 107 9.22 -13.29 13.16
N VAL A 108 8.95 -14.58 13.23
CA VAL A 108 9.58 -15.47 14.23
C VAL A 108 11.08 -15.60 13.97
N LEU A 109 11.46 -15.83 12.72
CA LEU A 109 12.88 -16.01 12.35
C LEU A 109 13.72 -14.78 12.70
N ARG A 110 13.23 -13.56 12.42
CA ARG A 110 13.98 -12.33 12.76
C ARG A 110 14.15 -12.09 14.26
N SER A 111 13.41 -12.80 15.10
CA SER A 111 13.50 -12.72 16.55
C SER A 111 14.50 -13.74 17.13
N VAL A 112 15.03 -14.64 16.30
CA VAL A 112 16.11 -15.56 16.67
C VAL A 112 17.42 -14.75 16.74
N PRO A 113 18.29 -15.02 17.74
CA PRO A 113 19.59 -14.36 17.86
C PRO A 113 20.47 -14.50 16.61
N GLY A 114 21.17 -13.42 16.26
CA GLY A 114 22.13 -13.36 15.18
C GLY A 114 21.67 -12.56 13.96
N ALA A 115 22.54 -11.71 13.44
CA ALA A 115 22.27 -10.86 12.28
C ALA A 115 21.77 -11.64 11.04
N PRO A 116 22.25 -12.85 10.71
CA PRO A 116 21.71 -13.61 9.58
C PRO A 116 20.24 -13.98 9.73
N ALA A 117 19.78 -14.34 10.94
CA ALA A 117 18.38 -14.65 11.22
C ALA A 117 17.50 -13.38 11.16
N LEU A 118 18.01 -12.26 11.69
CA LEU A 118 17.36 -10.96 11.67
C LEU A 118 17.12 -10.47 10.23
N PHE A 119 18.16 -10.46 9.39
CA PHE A 119 18.06 -10.06 7.98
C PHE A 119 17.27 -11.08 7.15
N GLY A 120 17.47 -12.36 7.34
CA GLY A 120 16.74 -13.43 6.65
C GLY A 120 15.25 -13.40 6.95
N GLY A 121 14.89 -13.25 8.22
CA GLY A 121 13.48 -13.10 8.64
C GLY A 121 12.84 -11.83 8.08
N THR A 122 13.57 -10.71 8.09
CA THR A 122 13.11 -9.44 7.52
C THR A 122 12.91 -9.54 6.00
N LEU A 123 13.81 -10.23 5.29
CA LEU A 123 13.68 -10.50 3.86
C LEU A 123 12.43 -11.33 3.55
N ILE A 124 12.23 -12.45 4.27
CA ILE A 124 11.06 -13.32 4.11
C ILE A 124 9.77 -12.54 4.35
N ALA A 125 9.71 -11.78 5.45
CA ALA A 125 8.57 -10.92 5.75
C ALA A 125 8.34 -9.87 4.65
N GLY A 126 9.40 -9.23 4.15
CA GLY A 126 9.35 -8.25 3.07
C GLY A 126 8.81 -8.83 1.76
N VAL A 127 9.25 -10.04 1.38
CA VAL A 127 8.75 -10.77 0.19
C VAL A 127 7.27 -11.13 0.36
N ALA A 128 6.89 -11.63 1.53
CA ALA A 128 5.50 -11.97 1.84
C ALA A 128 4.57 -10.74 1.73
N ILE A 129 5.01 -9.60 2.27
CA ILE A 129 4.28 -8.34 2.18
C ILE A 129 4.21 -7.83 0.73
N ALA A 130 5.29 -7.96 -0.05
CA ALA A 130 5.31 -7.58 -1.46
C ALA A 130 4.21 -8.30 -2.24
N VAL A 131 4.11 -9.62 -2.06
CA VAL A 131 3.08 -10.46 -2.67
C VAL A 131 1.69 -10.05 -2.18
N GLY A 132 1.51 -9.88 -0.87
CA GLY A 132 0.23 -9.45 -0.28
C GLY A 132 -0.24 -8.11 -0.84
N ASN A 133 0.62 -7.10 -0.89
CA ASN A 133 0.31 -5.77 -1.42
C ASN A 133 -0.21 -5.82 -2.88
N VAL A 134 0.37 -6.68 -3.73
CA VAL A 134 -0.07 -6.85 -5.12
C VAL A 134 -1.42 -7.57 -5.20
N LEU A 135 -1.66 -8.55 -4.32
CA LEU A 135 -2.89 -9.36 -4.32
C LEU A 135 -4.11 -8.61 -3.79
N MET A 136 -3.94 -7.74 -2.77
CA MET A 136 -5.07 -7.08 -2.11
C MET A 136 -5.98 -6.29 -3.07
N PRO A 137 -5.50 -5.41 -3.96
CA PRO A 137 -6.36 -4.72 -4.92
C PRO A 137 -7.04 -5.68 -5.90
N GLN A 138 -6.36 -6.78 -6.29
CA GLN A 138 -6.93 -7.82 -7.16
C GLN A 138 -8.09 -8.54 -6.48
N LEU A 139 -7.94 -8.93 -5.20
CA LEU A 139 -8.98 -9.57 -4.40
C LEU A 139 -10.17 -8.64 -4.17
N ILE A 140 -9.94 -7.35 -3.92
CA ILE A 140 -11.03 -6.36 -3.81
C ILE A 140 -11.85 -6.35 -5.10
N LYS A 141 -11.21 -6.30 -6.26
CA LYS A 141 -11.89 -6.27 -7.55
C LYS A 141 -12.63 -7.57 -7.85
N HIS A 142 -12.09 -8.71 -7.41
CA HIS A 142 -12.65 -10.04 -7.66
C HIS A 142 -13.81 -10.37 -6.72
N ASP A 143 -13.59 -10.23 -5.40
CA ASP A 143 -14.51 -10.74 -4.38
C ASP A 143 -15.52 -9.69 -3.90
N PHE A 144 -15.14 -8.42 -3.98
CA PHE A 144 -15.92 -7.30 -3.43
C PHE A 144 -16.30 -6.25 -4.50
N ALA A 145 -16.48 -6.65 -5.76
CA ALA A 145 -16.73 -5.73 -6.88
C ALA A 145 -17.87 -4.73 -6.59
N GLY A 146 -18.98 -5.18 -5.98
CA GLY A 146 -20.12 -4.33 -5.62
C GLY A 146 -19.87 -3.38 -4.43
N ARG A 147 -18.79 -3.55 -3.68
CA ARG A 147 -18.42 -2.76 -2.50
C ARG A 147 -16.93 -2.37 -2.51
N ALA A 148 -16.34 -2.30 -3.70
CA ALA A 148 -14.90 -2.08 -3.87
C ALA A 148 -14.41 -0.79 -3.18
N GLY A 149 -15.19 0.31 -3.23
CA GLY A 149 -14.84 1.55 -2.56
C GLY A 149 -14.74 1.41 -1.03
N LEU A 150 -15.71 0.72 -0.40
CA LEU A 150 -15.68 0.46 1.03
C LEU A 150 -14.48 -0.43 1.39
N MET A 151 -14.24 -1.50 0.63
CA MET A 151 -13.13 -2.41 0.90
C MET A 151 -11.77 -1.78 0.68
N LEU A 152 -11.62 -0.85 -0.28
CA LEU A 152 -10.43 -0.02 -0.43
C LEU A 152 -10.21 0.89 0.78
N GLY A 153 -11.28 1.50 1.30
CA GLY A 153 -11.23 2.29 2.52
C GLY A 153 -10.77 1.45 3.72
N CYS A 154 -11.39 0.27 3.93
CA CYS A 154 -10.99 -0.69 4.97
C CYS A 154 -9.52 -1.14 4.79
N TYR A 155 -9.09 -1.39 3.57
CA TYR A 155 -7.70 -1.75 3.25
C TYR A 155 -6.72 -0.65 3.64
N SER A 156 -6.99 0.58 3.22
CA SER A 156 -6.13 1.73 3.55
C SER A 156 -6.10 2.01 5.05
N LEU A 157 -7.25 1.91 5.71
CA LEU A 157 -7.36 2.06 7.16
C LEU A 157 -6.59 0.96 7.89
N ALA A 158 -6.69 -0.30 7.44
CA ALA A 158 -5.99 -1.44 8.03
C ALA A 158 -4.46 -1.30 7.87
N LEU A 159 -3.96 -0.84 6.71
CA LEU A 159 -2.55 -0.56 6.52
C LEU A 159 -2.03 0.49 7.51
N SER A 160 -2.73 1.63 7.60
CA SER A 160 -2.33 2.72 8.49
C SER A 160 -2.49 2.34 9.96
N GLY A 161 -3.61 1.68 10.32
CA GLY A 161 -3.89 1.19 11.66
C GLY A 161 -2.89 0.13 12.13
N GLY A 162 -2.50 -0.79 11.24
CA GLY A 162 -1.47 -1.79 11.52
C GLY A 162 -0.11 -1.17 11.83
N ALA A 163 0.28 -0.16 11.06
CA ALA A 163 1.51 0.58 11.32
C ALA A 163 1.46 1.33 12.68
N ALA A 164 0.35 2.03 12.95
CA ALA A 164 0.18 2.77 14.20
C ALA A 164 0.15 1.85 15.42
N LEU A 165 -0.59 0.74 15.36
CA LEU A 165 -0.64 -0.26 16.44
C LEU A 165 0.75 -0.85 16.73
N ALA A 166 1.48 -1.23 15.69
CA ALA A 166 2.79 -1.82 15.86
C ALA A 166 3.79 -0.82 16.45
N ALA A 167 3.87 0.38 15.88
CA ALA A 167 4.79 1.41 16.38
C ALA A 167 4.44 1.87 17.81
N GLY A 168 3.14 2.00 18.10
CA GLY A 168 2.67 2.48 19.41
C GLY A 168 2.73 1.46 20.54
N LEU A 169 2.63 0.14 20.24
CA LEU A 169 2.53 -0.89 21.27
C LEU A 169 3.86 -1.59 21.58
N VAL A 170 4.86 -1.54 20.69
CA VAL A 170 6.14 -2.26 20.89
C VAL A 170 6.84 -1.83 22.20
N VAL A 171 7.03 -0.53 22.41
CA VAL A 171 7.71 -0.02 23.62
C VAL A 171 6.90 -0.25 24.89
N PRO A 172 5.58 0.08 24.94
CA PRO A 172 4.75 -0.24 26.11
C PRO A 172 4.71 -1.74 26.44
N LEU A 173 4.67 -2.62 25.43
CA LEU A 173 4.71 -4.06 25.68
C LEU A 173 6.07 -4.50 26.24
N ALA A 174 7.18 -3.99 25.73
CA ALA A 174 8.50 -4.29 26.24
C ALA A 174 8.66 -3.85 27.70
N SER A 175 8.21 -2.63 28.02
CA SER A 175 8.29 -2.08 29.38
C SER A 175 7.34 -2.78 30.37
N ALA A 176 6.10 -3.09 29.96
CA ALA A 176 5.10 -3.74 30.83
C ALA A 176 5.43 -5.20 31.13
N THR A 177 6.05 -5.92 30.18
CA THR A 177 6.38 -7.34 30.35
C THR A 177 7.79 -7.57 30.88
N GLY A 178 8.67 -6.58 30.81
CA GLY A 178 10.10 -6.75 31.07
C GLY A 178 10.81 -7.59 30.00
N TRP A 179 10.15 -7.90 28.89
CA TRP A 179 10.72 -8.64 27.78
C TRP A 179 11.63 -7.73 26.95
N GLY A 180 12.73 -8.29 26.46
CA GLY A 180 13.54 -7.60 25.48
C GLY A 180 12.80 -7.50 24.14
N TRP A 181 13.39 -6.78 23.18
CA TRP A 181 12.80 -6.52 21.88
C TRP A 181 12.47 -7.79 21.05
N ARG A 182 13.24 -8.89 21.22
CA ARG A 182 13.03 -10.14 20.44
C ARG A 182 11.69 -10.80 20.69
N PRO A 183 11.27 -11.13 21.93
CA PRO A 183 9.95 -11.71 22.19
C PRO A 183 8.81 -10.76 21.82
N VAL A 184 8.98 -9.45 22.01
CA VAL A 184 7.98 -8.45 21.63
C VAL A 184 7.80 -8.40 20.11
N LEU A 185 8.90 -8.48 19.35
CA LEU A 185 8.79 -8.60 17.88
C LEU A 185 8.17 -9.94 17.45
N ALA A 186 8.51 -11.06 18.12
CA ALA A 186 7.92 -12.37 17.83
C ALA A 186 6.41 -12.40 18.05
N LEU A 187 5.91 -11.65 19.05
CA LEU A 187 4.47 -11.56 19.36
C LEU A 187 3.65 -11.10 18.15
N TRP A 188 4.22 -10.27 17.26
CA TRP A 188 3.55 -9.84 16.04
C TRP A 188 3.32 -10.95 15.00
N ALA A 189 3.86 -12.15 15.21
CA ALA A 189 3.48 -13.32 14.43
C ALA A 189 2.06 -13.79 14.76
N VAL A 190 1.55 -13.53 15.98
CA VAL A 190 0.20 -13.92 16.41
C VAL A 190 -0.89 -13.30 15.53
N PRO A 191 -0.95 -11.98 15.30
CA PRO A 191 -1.92 -11.40 14.37
C PRO A 191 -1.80 -11.96 12.95
N ALA A 192 -0.59 -12.29 12.48
CA ALA A 192 -0.40 -12.87 11.15
C ALA A 192 -0.96 -14.31 11.06
N LEU A 193 -0.76 -15.12 12.09
CA LEU A 193 -1.36 -16.45 12.21
C LEU A 193 -2.88 -16.36 12.35
N MET A 194 -3.39 -15.43 13.15
CA MET A 194 -4.83 -15.18 13.25
C MET A 194 -5.44 -14.79 11.89
N ALA A 195 -4.75 -13.96 11.11
CA ALA A 195 -5.17 -13.62 9.77
C ALA A 195 -5.19 -14.86 8.85
N ALA A 196 -4.16 -15.70 8.92
CA ALA A 196 -4.10 -16.95 8.16
C ALA A 196 -5.24 -17.91 8.54
N LEU A 197 -5.55 -18.04 9.82
CA LEU A 197 -6.68 -18.84 10.31
C LEU A 197 -8.02 -18.25 9.87
N ALA A 198 -8.21 -16.94 9.99
CA ALA A 198 -9.42 -16.26 9.55
C ALA A 198 -9.65 -16.36 8.04
N TRP A 199 -8.58 -16.57 7.25
CA TRP A 199 -8.62 -16.74 5.80
C TRP A 199 -8.97 -18.18 5.36
N LEU A 200 -8.87 -19.19 6.25
CA LEU A 200 -9.16 -20.60 5.92
C LEU A 200 -10.53 -20.85 5.27
N PRO A 201 -11.64 -20.22 5.73
CA PRO A 201 -12.93 -20.42 5.09
C PRO A 201 -12.97 -20.00 3.62
N GLU A 202 -12.14 -19.01 3.23
CA GLU A 202 -12.03 -18.55 1.82
C GLU A 202 -11.27 -19.56 0.95
N LEU A 203 -10.37 -20.38 1.55
CA LEU A 203 -9.69 -21.47 0.86
C LEU A 203 -10.58 -22.69 0.66
N LEU A 204 -11.42 -22.98 1.69
CA LEU A 204 -12.31 -24.13 1.71
C LEU A 204 -13.63 -23.86 0.99
N ALA A 205 -13.92 -22.59 0.64
CA ALA A 205 -15.09 -22.26 -0.14
C ALA A 205 -15.03 -22.97 -1.50
N PRO A 206 -16.11 -23.67 -1.91
CA PRO A 206 -16.14 -24.34 -3.22
C PRO A 206 -15.75 -23.33 -4.29
N ASP A 207 -14.76 -23.72 -5.09
CA ASP A 207 -14.19 -22.86 -6.13
C ASP A 207 -15.33 -22.35 -7.01
N ARG A 208 -15.66 -21.06 -6.94
CA ARG A 208 -16.72 -20.43 -7.75
C ARG A 208 -16.48 -20.64 -9.25
N ARG A 209 -15.21 -20.95 -9.63
CA ARG A 209 -14.85 -21.42 -10.97
C ARG A 209 -15.48 -22.77 -11.31
N SER A 210 -15.68 -23.65 -10.33
CA SER A 210 -16.28 -24.99 -10.55
C SER A 210 -17.77 -24.89 -10.86
N ALA A 211 -18.48 -23.95 -10.25
CA ALA A 211 -19.89 -23.69 -10.56
C ALA A 211 -20.06 -23.04 -11.94
N ASN A 212 -19.09 -22.22 -12.36
CA ASN A 212 -19.11 -21.57 -13.69
C ASN A 212 -18.59 -22.51 -14.81
N ARG A 213 -17.77 -23.53 -14.49
CA ARG A 213 -17.38 -24.58 -15.46
C ARG A 213 -18.53 -25.52 -15.85
N ARG A 214 -19.62 -25.57 -15.08
CA ARG A 214 -20.82 -26.35 -15.44
C ARG A 214 -21.78 -25.65 -16.40
N ARG A 215 -21.62 -24.35 -16.65
CA ARG A 215 -22.14 -23.70 -17.84
C ARG A 215 -21.05 -23.81 -18.92
N PRO A 216 -21.31 -24.41 -20.06
CA PRO A 216 -20.43 -24.27 -21.20
C PRO A 216 -20.55 -22.81 -21.63
N GLU A 217 -19.74 -21.92 -21.02
CA GLU A 217 -19.38 -20.72 -21.76
C GLU A 217 -18.75 -21.23 -23.07
N PRO A 218 -19.16 -20.69 -24.24
CA PRO A 218 -18.44 -20.96 -25.45
C PRO A 218 -16.99 -20.67 -25.09
N VAL A 219 -16.18 -21.73 -25.21
CA VAL A 219 -14.74 -21.69 -25.03
C VAL A 219 -14.24 -20.51 -25.85
N GLN A 220 -14.18 -19.34 -25.24
CA GLN A 220 -13.24 -18.35 -25.67
C GLN A 220 -11.90 -19.02 -25.39
N ARG A 221 -11.45 -19.69 -26.42
CA ARG A 221 -10.10 -20.24 -26.51
C ARG A 221 -9.18 -19.20 -25.96
N GLU A 222 -8.45 -19.56 -24.86
CA GLU A 222 -7.20 -18.90 -24.45
C GLU A 222 -6.16 -18.98 -25.60
N GLY A 223 -6.59 -18.73 -26.78
CA GLY A 223 -5.86 -18.83 -28.03
C GLY A 223 -6.38 -17.81 -29.02
N ALA A 224 -6.80 -16.66 -28.49
CA ALA A 224 -6.92 -15.47 -29.30
C ALA A 224 -6.51 -14.28 -28.42
N ASP A 225 -5.25 -14.19 -28.18
CA ASP A 225 -4.51 -12.94 -28.17
C ASP A 225 -4.60 -12.29 -29.58
N THR A 226 -5.83 -12.04 -30.04
CA THR A 226 -6.12 -11.42 -31.34
C THR A 226 -6.68 -10.00 -31.22
N ALA A 227 -6.67 -9.42 -30.02
CA ALA A 227 -6.40 -8.00 -29.89
C ALA A 227 -4.91 -7.92 -29.55
N ALA A 228 -4.10 -7.27 -30.38
CA ALA A 228 -2.67 -7.08 -30.15
C ALA A 228 -2.46 -6.75 -28.67
N PRO A 229 -1.64 -7.52 -27.92
CA PRO A 229 -1.54 -7.33 -26.49
C PRO A 229 -0.94 -5.97 -26.24
N GLY A 230 -1.78 -4.98 -25.96
CA GLY A 230 -1.33 -3.67 -25.55
C GLY A 230 -0.48 -3.89 -24.31
N SER A 231 0.82 -3.70 -24.42
CA SER A 231 1.71 -3.85 -23.29
C SER A 231 1.39 -2.74 -22.30
N LEU A 232 1.09 -3.08 -21.02
CA LEU A 232 0.95 -2.09 -19.94
C LEU A 232 2.13 -1.12 -19.88
N TRP A 233 3.32 -1.56 -20.29
CA TRP A 233 4.53 -0.75 -20.40
C TRP A 233 4.44 0.38 -21.43
N ARG A 234 3.49 0.33 -22.36
CA ARG A 234 3.22 1.37 -23.37
C ARG A 234 1.96 2.16 -23.06
N ASP A 235 1.20 1.77 -22.03
CA ASP A 235 -0.04 2.44 -21.67
C ASP A 235 0.20 3.66 -20.81
N ARG A 236 -0.26 4.83 -21.28
CA ARG A 236 -0.09 6.11 -20.58
C ARG A 236 -0.84 6.14 -19.24
N THR A 237 -2.01 5.49 -19.15
CA THR A 237 -2.79 5.43 -17.90
C THR A 237 -2.05 4.58 -16.87
N ALA A 238 -1.47 3.42 -17.29
CA ALA A 238 -0.68 2.57 -16.41
C ALA A 238 0.53 3.31 -15.84
N TRP A 239 1.26 4.07 -16.67
CA TRP A 239 2.38 4.88 -16.20
C TRP A 239 1.94 6.03 -15.29
N ALA A 240 0.81 6.69 -15.57
CA ALA A 240 0.29 7.75 -14.70
C ALA A 240 -0.06 7.22 -13.30
N VAL A 241 -0.72 6.05 -13.21
CA VAL A 241 -1.01 5.37 -11.94
C VAL A 241 0.27 4.93 -11.24
N THR A 242 1.24 4.39 -11.98
CA THR A 242 2.54 3.94 -11.44
C THR A 242 3.35 5.09 -10.87
N LEU A 243 3.47 6.20 -11.61
CA LEU A 243 4.21 7.38 -11.15
C LEU A 243 3.51 8.04 -9.96
N TYR A 244 2.18 8.14 -9.98
CA TYR A 244 1.43 8.66 -8.83
C TYR A 244 1.68 7.81 -7.58
N MET A 245 1.60 6.47 -7.70
CA MET A 245 1.88 5.53 -6.61
C MET A 245 3.32 5.67 -6.12
N GLY A 246 4.29 5.78 -7.01
CA GLY A 246 5.70 5.89 -6.67
C GLY A 246 6.06 7.21 -5.98
N LEU A 247 5.61 8.33 -6.55
CA LEU A 247 5.95 9.66 -6.03
C LEU A 247 5.28 9.95 -4.67
N GLN A 248 4.02 9.53 -4.48
CA GLN A 248 3.38 9.64 -3.17
C GLN A 248 4.09 8.75 -2.13
N SER A 249 4.51 7.54 -2.51
CA SER A 249 5.26 6.65 -1.61
C SER A 249 6.65 7.21 -1.30
N LEU A 250 7.32 7.83 -2.27
CA LEU A 250 8.60 8.50 -2.06
C LEU A 250 8.47 9.57 -0.97
N GLY A 251 7.48 10.46 -1.11
CA GLY A 251 7.22 11.51 -0.10
C GLY A 251 6.89 10.93 1.27
N TYR A 252 6.10 9.86 1.32
CA TYR A 252 5.75 9.18 2.57
C TYR A 252 6.97 8.59 3.28
N TYR A 253 7.77 7.77 2.59
CA TYR A 253 8.96 7.14 3.20
C TYR A 253 10.06 8.14 3.51
N ALA A 254 10.18 9.21 2.76
CA ALA A 254 11.09 10.31 3.05
C ALA A 254 10.76 10.97 4.39
N ILE A 255 9.49 11.32 4.60
CA ILE A 255 9.01 11.90 5.86
C ILE A 255 9.11 10.89 7.01
N LEU A 256 8.71 9.64 6.80
CA LEU A 256 8.82 8.59 7.80
C LEU A 256 10.25 8.45 8.35
N SER A 257 11.26 8.59 7.47
CA SER A 257 12.67 8.43 7.84
C SER A 257 13.29 9.69 8.46
N TRP A 258 12.93 10.87 7.97
CA TRP A 258 13.68 12.08 8.27
C TRP A 258 12.94 13.14 9.08
N LEU A 259 11.62 13.05 9.21
CA LEU A 259 10.85 14.05 9.97
C LEU A 259 11.28 14.18 11.45
N PRO A 260 11.49 13.09 12.20
CA PRO A 260 11.96 13.22 13.58
C PRO A 260 13.31 13.93 13.66
N THR A 261 14.25 13.63 12.77
CA THR A 261 15.56 14.28 12.73
C THR A 261 15.43 15.76 12.37
N LEU A 262 14.61 16.11 11.37
CA LEU A 262 14.33 17.49 11.00
C LEU A 262 13.80 18.30 12.19
N LEU A 263 12.85 17.75 12.94
CA LEU A 263 12.25 18.44 14.09
C LEU A 263 13.25 18.58 15.24
N ARG A 264 14.09 17.57 15.49
CA ARG A 264 15.16 17.63 16.50
C ARG A 264 16.21 18.68 16.17
N ASP A 265 16.65 18.76 14.93
CA ASP A 265 17.62 19.76 14.48
C ASP A 265 17.11 21.20 14.64
N HIS A 266 15.78 21.38 14.74
CA HIS A 266 15.13 22.66 15.04
C HIS A 266 14.76 22.83 16.52
N GLY A 267 15.29 21.99 17.41
CA GLY A 267 15.18 22.15 18.87
C GLY A 267 14.02 21.42 19.54
N MET A 268 13.33 20.52 18.85
CA MET A 268 12.32 19.65 19.47
C MET A 268 12.99 18.47 20.19
N SER A 269 12.47 18.06 21.34
CA SER A 269 12.97 16.86 22.03
C SER A 269 12.70 15.57 21.24
N ASP A 270 13.49 14.51 21.51
CA ASP A 270 13.34 13.21 20.84
C ASP A 270 11.92 12.64 20.96
N GLY A 271 11.34 12.72 22.16
CA GLY A 271 10.00 12.23 22.43
C GLY A 271 8.93 13.00 21.68
N GLU A 272 9.02 14.33 21.65
CA GLU A 272 8.09 15.19 20.92
C GLU A 272 8.19 14.97 19.39
N ALA A 273 9.41 14.89 18.86
CA ALA A 273 9.63 14.66 17.44
C ALA A 273 9.05 13.30 16.99
N GLY A 274 9.25 12.25 17.78
CA GLY A 274 8.63 10.94 17.56
C GLY A 274 7.10 10.98 17.67
N TRP A 275 6.57 11.74 18.65
CA TRP A 275 5.14 11.95 18.81
C TRP A 275 4.52 12.64 17.60
N MET A 276 5.17 13.67 17.05
CA MET A 276 4.68 14.40 15.86
C MET A 276 4.50 13.46 14.65
N LEU A 277 5.45 12.55 14.42
CA LEU A 277 5.32 11.54 13.38
C LEU A 277 4.12 10.62 13.63
N SER A 278 3.96 10.13 14.86
CA SER A 278 2.82 9.29 15.24
C SER A 278 1.50 10.05 15.12
N PHE A 279 1.46 11.30 15.58
CA PHE A 279 0.28 12.16 15.49
C PHE A 279 -0.20 12.34 14.04
N SER A 280 0.72 12.52 13.08
CA SER A 280 0.38 12.67 11.67
C SER A 280 -0.39 11.46 11.10
N SER A 281 -0.23 10.30 11.70
CA SER A 281 -0.90 9.06 11.28
C SER A 281 -2.40 9.08 11.55
N PHE A 282 -2.88 9.76 12.59
CA PHE A 282 -4.32 9.80 12.93
C PHE A 282 -5.16 10.49 11.84
N PRO A 283 -4.87 11.76 11.44
CA PRO A 283 -5.59 12.38 10.33
C PRO A 283 -5.36 11.62 9.01
N GLY A 284 -4.18 11.00 8.83
CA GLY A 284 -3.87 10.17 7.68
C GLY A 284 -4.78 8.96 7.55
N MET A 285 -5.08 8.27 8.66
CA MET A 285 -6.01 7.13 8.68
C MET A 285 -7.41 7.55 8.22
N ALA A 286 -7.94 8.65 8.76
CA ALA A 286 -9.25 9.15 8.38
C ALA A 286 -9.31 9.54 6.89
N ALA A 287 -8.29 10.25 6.39
CA ALA A 287 -8.20 10.66 4.99
C ALA A 287 -8.06 9.46 4.04
N SER A 288 -7.24 8.47 4.38
CA SER A 288 -7.05 7.28 3.55
C SER A 288 -8.32 6.44 3.41
N PHE A 289 -9.11 6.33 4.49
CA PHE A 289 -10.41 5.68 4.47
C PHE A 289 -11.42 6.44 3.61
N ALA A 290 -11.43 7.76 3.70
CA ALA A 290 -12.35 8.62 2.95
C ALA A 290 -12.00 8.73 1.46
N ALA A 291 -10.75 8.50 1.06
CA ALA A 291 -10.24 8.72 -0.28
C ALA A 291 -11.05 8.02 -1.40
N PRO A 292 -11.38 6.70 -1.31
CA PRO A 292 -12.15 6.03 -2.34
C PRO A 292 -13.58 6.57 -2.46
N TRP A 293 -14.16 7.01 -1.37
CA TRP A 293 -15.49 7.63 -1.35
C TRP A 293 -15.47 9.02 -2.01
N LEU A 294 -14.47 9.84 -1.70
CA LEU A 294 -14.26 11.15 -2.33
C LEU A 294 -14.05 10.99 -3.84
N GLN A 295 -13.26 10.00 -4.27
CA GLN A 295 -13.01 9.69 -5.67
C GLN A 295 -14.30 9.36 -6.44
N GLN A 296 -15.25 8.68 -5.81
CA GLN A 296 -16.51 8.28 -6.44
C GLN A 296 -17.56 9.40 -6.43
N ARG A 297 -17.58 10.26 -5.39
CA ARG A 297 -18.59 11.29 -5.19
C ARG A 297 -18.30 12.60 -5.94
N LEU A 298 -17.05 12.96 -6.09
CA LEU A 298 -16.68 14.23 -6.71
C LEU A 298 -16.73 14.12 -8.23
N ARG A 299 -17.55 14.97 -8.86
CA ARG A 299 -17.71 15.05 -10.32
C ARG A 299 -16.38 15.36 -11.04
N ARG A 300 -15.50 16.12 -10.39
CA ARG A 300 -14.17 16.48 -10.91
C ARG A 300 -13.14 15.53 -10.31
N ALA A 301 -12.82 14.48 -11.02
CA ALA A 301 -11.91 13.41 -10.56
C ALA A 301 -10.51 13.88 -10.14
N PHE A 302 -10.09 15.08 -10.60
CA PHE A 302 -8.80 15.67 -10.27
C PHE A 302 -8.79 16.44 -8.93
N VAL A 303 -9.95 16.80 -8.38
CA VAL A 303 -10.01 17.58 -7.11
C VAL A 303 -9.40 16.82 -5.92
N PRO A 304 -9.71 15.54 -5.66
CA PRO A 304 -9.11 14.83 -4.54
C PRO A 304 -7.58 14.76 -4.57
N PRO A 305 -6.92 14.39 -5.68
CA PRO A 305 -5.45 14.34 -5.71
C PRO A 305 -4.80 15.72 -5.65
N LEU A 306 -5.44 16.77 -6.19
CA LEU A 306 -4.98 18.14 -6.01
C LEU A 306 -5.05 18.57 -4.54
N ALA A 307 -6.16 18.28 -3.85
CA ALA A 307 -6.29 18.56 -2.42
C ALA A 307 -5.23 17.84 -1.59
N ALA A 308 -4.94 16.56 -1.91
CA ALA A 308 -3.86 15.82 -1.28
C ALA A 308 -2.50 16.51 -1.45
N SER A 309 -2.19 16.94 -2.68
CA SER A 309 -0.93 17.65 -2.97
C SER A 309 -0.85 19.01 -2.26
N LEU A 310 -1.93 19.78 -2.25
CA LEU A 310 -1.98 21.08 -1.56
C LEU A 310 -1.80 20.92 -0.04
N LEU A 311 -2.44 19.94 0.57
CA LEU A 311 -2.26 19.63 1.99
C LEU A 311 -0.82 19.24 2.32
N CYS A 312 -0.19 18.37 1.50
CA CYS A 312 1.22 18.04 1.68
C CYS A 312 2.13 19.25 1.47
N ALA A 313 1.85 20.08 0.45
CA ALA A 313 2.62 21.31 0.19
C ALA A 313 2.53 22.28 1.38
N THR A 314 1.33 22.46 1.94
CA THR A 314 1.12 23.29 3.16
C THR A 314 1.99 22.79 4.31
N GLY A 315 2.00 21.47 4.56
CA GLY A 315 2.84 20.88 5.59
C GLY A 315 4.33 21.08 5.33
N PHE A 316 4.80 20.87 4.09
CA PHE A 316 6.22 21.08 3.74
C PHE A 316 6.65 22.56 3.84
N VAL A 317 5.81 23.48 3.38
CA VAL A 317 6.07 24.92 3.54
C VAL A 317 6.10 25.31 5.02
N GLY A 318 5.18 24.74 5.82
CA GLY A 318 5.16 24.94 7.26
C GLY A 318 6.44 24.45 7.96
N LEU A 319 6.96 23.30 7.56
CA LEU A 319 8.24 22.77 8.05
C LEU A 319 9.44 23.65 7.66
N LEU A 320 9.37 24.37 6.54
CA LEU A 320 10.42 25.33 6.15
C LEU A 320 10.37 26.64 6.95
N THR A 321 9.18 27.10 7.32
CA THR A 321 8.98 28.45 7.87
C THR A 321 8.91 28.44 9.39
N SER A 322 8.27 27.45 9.99
CA SER A 322 8.03 27.37 11.44
C SER A 322 7.89 25.92 11.91
N PRO A 323 8.97 25.12 11.82
CA PRO A 323 8.90 23.67 12.02
C PRO A 323 8.36 23.26 13.41
N VAL A 324 8.67 24.02 14.47
CA VAL A 324 8.30 23.69 15.84
C VAL A 324 6.99 24.35 16.26
N SER A 325 6.85 25.67 16.09
CA SER A 325 5.69 26.43 16.60
C SER A 325 4.37 26.05 15.93
N GLY A 326 4.40 25.58 14.67
CA GLY A 326 3.23 25.10 13.94
C GLY A 326 3.13 23.59 13.77
N ALA A 327 3.94 22.80 14.50
CA ALA A 327 4.14 21.38 14.27
C ALA A 327 2.83 20.57 14.16
N TYR A 328 1.89 20.75 15.06
CA TYR A 328 0.60 20.06 15.03
C TYR A 328 -0.21 20.37 13.76
N LEU A 329 -0.19 21.63 13.31
CA LEU A 329 -0.89 22.04 12.09
C LEU A 329 -0.24 21.41 10.86
N TRP A 330 1.09 21.46 10.79
CA TRP A 330 1.84 20.87 9.65
C TRP A 330 1.70 19.35 9.61
N MET A 331 1.72 18.68 10.78
CA MET A 331 1.51 17.23 10.87
C MET A 331 0.10 16.84 10.52
N THR A 332 -0.90 17.65 10.87
CA THR A 332 -2.29 17.43 10.44
C THR A 332 -2.41 17.54 8.93
N ALA A 333 -1.84 18.58 8.33
CA ALA A 333 -1.87 18.79 6.88
C ALA A 333 -1.14 17.67 6.13
N LEU A 334 0.08 17.31 6.56
CA LEU A 334 0.84 16.19 5.98
C LEU A 334 0.10 14.87 6.13
N GLY A 335 -0.43 14.58 7.32
CA GLY A 335 -1.18 13.35 7.55
C GLY A 335 -2.41 13.24 6.64
N LEU A 336 -3.25 14.26 6.58
CA LEU A 336 -4.41 14.30 5.68
C LEU A 336 -3.99 14.14 4.22
N GLY A 337 -2.96 14.89 3.78
CA GLY A 337 -2.49 14.86 2.41
C GLY A 337 -1.93 13.49 2.00
N GLN A 338 -1.05 12.92 2.82
CA GLN A 338 -0.45 11.60 2.54
C GLN A 338 -1.46 10.45 2.65
N GLY A 339 -2.35 10.50 3.66
CA GLY A 339 -3.43 9.53 3.79
C GLY A 339 -4.37 9.55 2.58
N LEU A 340 -4.77 10.74 2.13
CA LEU A 340 -5.58 10.89 0.93
C LEU A 340 -4.82 10.37 -0.30
N ALA A 341 -3.54 10.67 -0.44
CA ALA A 341 -2.73 10.28 -1.59
C ALA A 341 -2.60 8.75 -1.72
N ILE A 342 -2.32 8.02 -0.63
CA ILE A 342 -2.23 6.54 -0.67
C ILE A 342 -3.59 5.90 -0.96
N GLY A 343 -4.67 6.39 -0.33
CA GLY A 343 -6.02 5.87 -0.59
C GLY A 343 -6.44 6.05 -2.05
N LEU A 344 -6.11 7.20 -2.66
CA LEU A 344 -6.34 7.47 -4.08
C LEU A 344 -5.47 6.59 -4.97
N ALA A 345 -4.17 6.38 -4.64
CA ALA A 345 -3.27 5.54 -5.42
C ALA A 345 -3.79 4.11 -5.54
N LEU A 346 -4.19 3.51 -4.42
CA LEU A 346 -4.81 2.19 -4.38
C LEU A 346 -6.17 2.18 -5.12
N GLY A 347 -6.94 3.26 -4.97
CA GLY A 347 -8.19 3.46 -5.68
C GLY A 347 -8.01 3.47 -7.20
N TYR A 348 -6.98 4.15 -7.71
CA TYR A 348 -6.69 4.19 -9.16
C TYR A 348 -6.30 2.82 -9.71
N ILE A 349 -5.54 2.00 -8.98
CA ILE A 349 -5.20 0.63 -9.39
C ILE A 349 -6.48 -0.17 -9.68
N VAL A 350 -7.48 -0.06 -8.81
CA VAL A 350 -8.76 -0.78 -8.96
C VAL A 350 -9.66 -0.12 -10.01
N ALA A 351 -9.78 1.20 -9.98
CA ALA A 351 -10.71 1.95 -10.84
C ALA A 351 -10.27 1.98 -12.31
N ARG A 352 -8.96 1.99 -12.59
CA ARG A 352 -8.43 2.03 -13.97
C ARG A 352 -8.26 0.65 -14.60
N SER A 353 -8.61 -0.41 -13.90
CA SER A 353 -8.57 -1.78 -14.39
C SER A 353 -9.97 -2.27 -14.78
N PRO A 354 -10.17 -2.89 -15.96
CA PRO A 354 -11.47 -3.41 -16.35
C PRO A 354 -11.91 -4.60 -15.49
N ASP A 355 -10.97 -5.47 -15.10
CA ASP A 355 -11.22 -6.70 -14.36
C ASP A 355 -10.11 -7.02 -13.34
N ALA A 356 -10.27 -8.11 -12.59
CA ALA A 356 -9.33 -8.52 -11.55
C ALA A 356 -7.95 -8.93 -12.12
N HIS A 357 -7.89 -9.49 -13.32
CA HIS A 357 -6.63 -9.88 -13.98
C HIS A 357 -5.79 -8.62 -14.30
N HIS A 358 -6.42 -7.64 -14.95
CA HIS A 358 -5.77 -6.35 -15.24
C HIS A 358 -5.42 -5.59 -13.97
N THR A 359 -6.25 -5.67 -12.91
CA THR A 359 -5.92 -5.10 -11.60
C THR A 359 -4.64 -5.71 -11.02
N GLY A 360 -4.47 -7.03 -11.10
CA GLY A 360 -3.24 -7.70 -10.64
C GLY A 360 -2.01 -7.25 -11.43
N ARG A 361 -2.11 -7.13 -12.76
CA ARG A 361 -1.02 -6.63 -13.62
C ARG A 361 -0.67 -5.18 -13.34
N LEU A 362 -1.67 -4.30 -13.24
CA LEU A 362 -1.48 -2.88 -12.92
C LEU A 362 -0.94 -2.70 -11.50
N SER A 363 -1.44 -3.47 -10.53
CA SER A 363 -0.95 -3.48 -9.16
C SER A 363 0.53 -3.88 -9.10
N THR A 364 0.94 -4.91 -9.85
CA THR A 364 2.33 -5.33 -9.96
C THR A 364 3.22 -4.21 -10.51
N MET A 365 2.80 -3.56 -11.59
CA MET A 365 3.56 -2.46 -12.20
C MET A 365 3.62 -1.26 -11.27
N ALA A 366 2.46 -0.81 -10.76
CA ALA A 366 2.35 0.38 -9.94
C ALA A 366 3.07 0.25 -8.60
N GLN A 367 2.93 -0.88 -7.92
CA GLN A 367 3.59 -1.10 -6.64
C GLN A 367 5.05 -1.55 -6.81
N GLY A 368 5.35 -2.40 -7.81
CA GLY A 368 6.71 -2.82 -8.09
C GLY A 368 7.63 -1.63 -8.39
N ILE A 369 7.34 -0.90 -9.47
CA ILE A 369 8.13 0.28 -9.86
C ILE A 369 7.96 1.39 -8.81
N GLY A 370 6.73 1.59 -8.32
CA GLY A 370 6.43 2.64 -7.36
C GLY A 370 7.25 2.52 -6.08
N TYR A 371 7.40 1.33 -5.51
CA TYR A 371 8.25 1.16 -4.32
C TYR A 371 9.75 1.26 -4.62
N LEU A 372 10.20 0.89 -5.82
CA LEU A 372 11.59 1.18 -6.23
C LEU A 372 11.85 2.69 -6.31
N ILE A 373 10.91 3.47 -6.84
CA ILE A 373 10.97 4.93 -6.81
C ILE A 373 10.95 5.43 -5.36
N ALA A 374 10.11 4.83 -4.50
CA ALA A 374 9.99 5.23 -3.10
C ALA A 374 11.29 5.08 -2.30
N CYS A 375 12.14 4.10 -2.63
CA CYS A 375 13.46 3.93 -2.00
C CYS A 375 14.38 5.14 -2.19
N LEU A 376 14.15 5.93 -3.24
CA LEU A 376 14.93 7.15 -3.50
C LEU A 376 14.61 8.27 -2.48
N GLY A 377 13.45 8.22 -1.81
CA GLY A 377 13.05 9.22 -0.83
C GLY A 377 14.01 9.31 0.36
N PRO A 378 14.11 8.28 1.19
CA PRO A 378 15.02 8.27 2.35
C PRO A 378 16.48 8.50 1.97
N LEU A 379 16.95 7.82 0.93
CA LEU A 379 18.36 7.92 0.47
C LEU A 379 18.66 9.30 -0.11
N GLY A 380 17.80 9.82 -0.98
CA GLY A 380 17.98 11.11 -1.63
C GLY A 380 17.95 12.26 -0.63
N LEU A 381 16.99 12.24 0.33
CA LEU A 381 16.94 13.29 1.36
C LEU A 381 18.17 13.29 2.25
N GLY A 382 18.65 12.11 2.64
CA GLY A 382 19.87 11.99 3.44
C GLY A 382 21.09 12.55 2.72
N LEU A 383 21.26 12.23 1.44
CA LEU A 383 22.35 12.76 0.61
C LEU A 383 22.23 14.28 0.44
N LEU A 384 21.03 14.79 0.17
CA LEU A 384 20.78 16.22 0.01
C LEU A 384 21.06 16.98 1.31
N HIS A 385 20.61 16.43 2.45
CA HIS A 385 20.87 17.02 3.76
C HIS A 385 22.36 17.08 4.06
N SER A 386 23.09 15.97 3.86
CA SER A 386 24.55 15.92 4.08
C SER A 386 25.31 16.86 3.15
N ALA A 387 24.87 17.03 1.92
CA ALA A 387 25.54 17.90 0.95
C ALA A 387 25.24 19.39 1.17
N SER A 388 24.03 19.74 1.64
CA SER A 388 23.59 21.13 1.81
C SER A 388 23.79 21.67 3.23
N GLY A 389 24.03 20.78 4.21
CA GLY A 389 24.15 21.13 5.62
C GLY A 389 22.85 21.64 6.26
N GLY A 390 21.68 21.37 5.64
CA GLY A 390 20.39 21.83 6.17
C GLY A 390 19.19 21.17 5.51
N TRP A 391 17.98 21.51 6.00
CA TRP A 391 16.73 20.90 5.56
C TRP A 391 16.01 21.63 4.44
N SER A 392 16.44 22.86 4.09
CA SER A 392 15.76 23.67 3.07
C SER A 392 15.79 22.99 1.70
N LEU A 393 16.96 22.53 1.24
CA LEU A 393 17.09 21.86 -0.07
C LEU A 393 16.30 20.52 -0.12
N PRO A 394 16.42 19.62 0.87
CA PRO A 394 15.61 18.40 0.93
C PRO A 394 14.10 18.66 0.82
N VAL A 395 13.57 19.63 1.57
CA VAL A 395 12.14 19.94 1.56
C VAL A 395 11.70 20.60 0.24
N VAL A 396 12.51 21.47 -0.36
CA VAL A 396 12.24 22.04 -1.69
C VAL A 396 12.18 20.94 -2.75
N VAL A 397 13.05 19.94 -2.68
CA VAL A 397 12.99 18.77 -3.58
C VAL A 397 11.69 17.98 -3.38
N LEU A 398 11.23 17.80 -2.14
CA LEU A 398 9.92 17.18 -1.88
C LEU A 398 8.76 18.00 -2.48
N LEU A 399 8.81 19.32 -2.44
CA LEU A 399 7.82 20.17 -3.11
C LEU A 399 7.85 19.97 -4.64
N ALA A 400 9.03 19.83 -5.24
CA ALA A 400 9.15 19.51 -6.66
C ALA A 400 8.60 18.11 -6.98
N VAL A 401 8.82 17.13 -6.11
CA VAL A 401 8.22 15.79 -6.21
C VAL A 401 6.69 15.86 -6.15
N LEU A 402 6.11 16.72 -5.30
CA LEU A 402 4.65 16.93 -5.25
C LEU A 402 4.10 17.53 -6.56
N VAL A 403 4.83 18.41 -7.21
CA VAL A 403 4.43 18.92 -8.54
C VAL A 403 4.39 17.77 -9.54
N ALA A 404 5.43 16.95 -9.60
CA ALA A 404 5.47 15.78 -10.49
C ALA A 404 4.34 14.77 -10.15
N GLN A 405 4.07 14.54 -8.86
CA GLN A 405 2.95 13.71 -8.38
C GLN A 405 1.61 14.27 -8.87
N THR A 406 1.43 15.58 -8.80
CA THR A 406 0.19 16.26 -9.25
C THR A 406 0.01 16.12 -10.76
N VAL A 407 1.08 16.23 -11.53
CA VAL A 407 1.05 15.99 -12.99
C VAL A 407 0.68 14.54 -13.28
N ALA A 408 1.25 13.56 -12.58
CA ALA A 408 0.88 12.15 -12.72
C ALA A 408 -0.61 11.92 -12.38
N ALA A 409 -1.13 12.63 -11.37
CA ALA A 409 -2.52 12.56 -10.96
C ALA A 409 -3.50 12.98 -12.06
N PHE A 410 -3.14 13.92 -12.93
CA PHE A 410 -3.96 14.28 -14.09
C PHE A 410 -4.21 13.08 -15.02
N GLY A 411 -3.17 12.29 -15.29
CA GLY A 411 -3.29 11.09 -16.10
C GLY A 411 -4.09 9.98 -15.39
N ALA A 412 -3.78 9.74 -14.11
CA ALA A 412 -4.40 8.71 -13.30
C ALA A 412 -5.88 8.98 -12.99
N SER A 413 -6.29 10.25 -12.88
CA SER A 413 -7.67 10.63 -12.58
C SER A 413 -8.62 10.58 -13.78
N ARG A 414 -8.10 10.55 -15.02
CA ARG A 414 -8.95 10.43 -16.23
C ARG A 414 -9.75 9.14 -16.20
N ASP A 415 -11.03 9.21 -16.59
CA ASP A 415 -11.90 8.04 -16.65
C ASP A 415 -11.64 7.19 -17.89
N ARG A 416 -10.50 6.50 -17.85
CA ARG A 416 -10.03 5.60 -18.91
C ARG A 416 -9.41 4.36 -18.27
N HIS A 417 -9.84 3.19 -18.70
CA HIS A 417 -9.20 1.94 -18.30
C HIS A 417 -7.85 1.74 -19.01
N VAL A 418 -6.96 1.01 -18.36
CA VAL A 418 -5.71 0.56 -18.99
C VAL A 418 -6.03 -0.35 -20.18
N LEU A 419 -5.23 -0.25 -21.24
CA LEU A 419 -5.40 -1.03 -22.49
C LEU A 419 -6.76 -0.82 -23.17
N ALA A 420 -7.50 0.23 -22.85
CA ALA A 420 -8.66 0.62 -23.64
C ALA A 420 -8.18 1.05 -25.04
N SER A 421 -8.76 0.47 -26.10
CA SER A 421 -8.54 0.93 -27.47
C SER A 421 -8.90 2.42 -27.54
N SER A 422 -7.96 3.23 -28.02
CA SER A 422 -8.14 4.66 -28.27
C SER A 422 -9.15 4.91 -29.37
#